data_f611423f6ae85827aca986125cfce0a2
#
_entry.id   f611423f6ae85827aca986125cfce0a2
#
_cell.length_a   1.000
_cell.length_b   1.000
_cell.length_c   1.000
_cell.angle_alpha   90.00
_cell.angle_beta   90.00
_cell.angle_gamma   90.00
#
_symmetry.space_group_name_H-M   'P 1'
#
loop_
_entity.id
_entity.type
_entity.pdbx_description
1 polymer ?
#
loop_
_entity_poly.entity_id
_entity_poly.type
_entity_poly.pdbx_seq_one_letter_code
_entity_poly.pdbx_strand_id
1 'polypeptide(L)'
;MWKLRKEGLQRYHTIWGLLFLGWFVSYIDRVATGPIITYMIENEVSFFADVANPHAIGGLIGSLFFAGFMLMQFPGGYLGDRFGYRAIIILSIFWAGIATLLTGIVGGLIAFILFRVLLGLGEGVFYSNDRSYIAYHSPPKKVGLGMGIALTGVSLGLTAGTLGVPYLITLAEPFMNHNAWRFPFFVTGGITLIVAFILLKYLKPKATPGVALDSSSPGIKAQFGKGFLYMTLYSAVFLVIVMGIYFVSVKLGLSSIAIAIILTALCPLLILYLYITKKSEIKPLLANKNLFLLYLFFIPIMWHLWFYGFWSVSIVKDFGGGALMAAALVASFNGLAGLIGFPLGGKISDLVSDRPNGRRNVLAVLTGVLTILIFVFAAYVMMGHNNPVVMSIMLFVSGLFFFALQPVAHALASDLTPEKSKGSMFGMLNLVAEIGAVLSPVVSGVVRDSTGSWGMPLMLDGALMAAGLVLVLAVSSQKVRQTTLSPAKAGR
;
A
#
# COMPACT_ATOMS: atom_id res chain seq x y z
N MET A 1 3.23 3.53 30.83
CA MET A 1 2.28 2.40 30.74
C MET A 1 1.22 2.32 31.83
N TRP A 2 1.38 2.94 32.97
CA TRP A 2 0.46 2.79 34.16
C TRP A 2 -0.73 3.76 34.22
N LYS A 3 -0.80 4.82 33.36
CA LYS A 3 -1.96 5.75 33.33
C LYS A 3 -3.13 5.30 32.42
N LEU A 4 -2.95 4.28 31.60
CA LEU A 4 -4.03 3.74 30.73
C LEU A 4 -5.12 2.94 31.49
N ARG A 5 -4.92 2.65 32.76
CA ARG A 5 -5.84 1.81 33.56
C ARG A 5 -7.05 2.55 34.15
N LYS A 6 -7.15 3.88 34.02
CA LYS A 6 -8.26 4.69 34.54
C LYS A 6 -9.26 5.22 33.49
N GLU A 7 -8.92 5.21 32.20
CA GLU A 7 -9.87 5.55 31.15
C GLU A 7 -10.30 4.24 30.50
N GLY A 8 -11.52 3.75 30.79
CA GLY A 8 -12.10 2.59 30.10
C GLY A 8 -12.07 2.75 28.58
N LEU A 9 -12.32 1.68 27.83
CA LEU A 9 -12.36 1.67 26.37
C LEU A 9 -13.22 2.82 25.83
N GLN A 10 -12.56 3.85 25.32
CA GLN A 10 -13.20 4.99 24.70
C GLN A 10 -13.58 4.66 23.25
N ARG A 11 -14.61 5.28 22.72
CA ARG A 11 -15.13 5.02 21.38
C ARG A 11 -14.08 5.13 20.26
N TYR A 12 -13.10 6.04 20.36
CA TYR A 12 -12.04 6.16 19.40
C TYR A 12 -11.12 4.93 19.36
N HIS A 13 -10.93 4.21 20.46
CA HIS A 13 -10.19 2.93 20.46
C HIS A 13 -10.92 1.87 19.63
N THR A 14 -12.25 1.82 19.73
CA THR A 14 -13.07 0.93 18.86
C THR A 14 -12.93 1.31 17.39
N ILE A 15 -12.92 2.59 17.05
CA ILE A 15 -12.71 3.06 15.68
C ILE A 15 -11.35 2.60 15.18
N TRP A 16 -10.28 2.78 15.96
CA TRP A 16 -8.93 2.34 15.56
C TRP A 16 -8.85 0.84 15.33
N GLY A 17 -9.47 0.03 16.21
CA GLY A 17 -9.54 -1.42 16.05
C GLY A 17 -10.35 -1.85 14.83
N LEU A 18 -11.43 -1.15 14.50
CA LEU A 18 -12.24 -1.43 13.31
C LEU A 18 -11.46 -1.08 12.02
N LEU A 19 -10.73 0.04 12.00
CA LEU A 19 -9.91 0.42 10.86
C LEU A 19 -8.66 -0.46 10.73
N PHE A 20 -8.09 -0.95 11.85
CA PHE A 20 -7.09 -2.01 11.84
C PHE A 20 -7.60 -3.26 11.10
N LEU A 21 -8.84 -3.72 11.40
CA LEU A 21 -9.43 -4.86 10.68
C LEU A 21 -9.58 -4.58 9.18
N GLY A 22 -9.96 -3.36 8.80
CA GLY A 22 -10.04 -2.95 7.40
C GLY A 22 -8.68 -3.06 6.70
N TRP A 23 -7.59 -2.56 7.32
CA TRP A 23 -6.23 -2.68 6.79
C TRP A 23 -5.76 -4.13 6.74
N PHE A 24 -6.07 -4.91 7.77
CA PHE A 24 -5.69 -6.31 7.85
C PHE A 24 -6.22 -7.12 6.66
N VAL A 25 -7.53 -7.05 6.38
CA VAL A 25 -8.13 -7.80 5.26
C VAL A 25 -7.69 -7.24 3.90
N SER A 26 -7.60 -5.92 3.74
CA SER A 26 -7.14 -5.30 2.50
C SER A 26 -5.71 -5.74 2.13
N TYR A 27 -4.80 -5.85 3.11
CA TYR A 27 -3.44 -6.31 2.83
C TYR A 27 -3.35 -7.82 2.59
N ILE A 28 -4.19 -8.64 3.19
CA ILE A 28 -4.31 -10.06 2.81
C ILE A 28 -4.70 -10.17 1.34
N ASP A 29 -5.74 -9.47 0.90
CA ASP A 29 -6.25 -9.51 -0.47
C ASP A 29 -5.21 -9.04 -1.51
N ARG A 30 -4.41 -8.01 -1.16
CA ARG A 30 -3.33 -7.50 -2.02
C ARG A 30 -2.19 -8.49 -2.18
N VAL A 31 -1.71 -9.04 -1.07
CA VAL A 31 -0.57 -9.95 -1.04
C VAL A 31 -0.94 -11.33 -1.60
N ALA A 32 -2.20 -11.74 -1.49
CA ALA A 32 -2.67 -13.05 -1.95
C ALA A 32 -2.28 -13.36 -3.41
N THR A 33 -2.25 -12.33 -4.26
CA THR A 33 -1.96 -12.50 -5.69
C THR A 33 -0.58 -13.08 -5.95
N GLY A 34 0.45 -12.66 -5.22
CA GLY A 34 1.83 -13.13 -5.42
C GLY A 34 1.99 -14.65 -5.20
N PRO A 35 1.70 -15.19 -4.02
CA PRO A 35 1.78 -16.63 -3.76
C PRO A 35 0.87 -17.46 -4.66
N ILE A 36 -0.32 -16.95 -5.04
CA ILE A 36 -1.21 -17.64 -5.96
C ILE A 36 -0.60 -17.72 -7.36
N ILE A 37 -0.02 -16.62 -7.87
CA ILE A 37 0.68 -16.62 -9.17
C ILE A 37 1.89 -17.54 -9.12
N THR A 38 2.66 -17.55 -8.02
CA THR A 38 3.75 -18.51 -7.83
C THR A 38 3.27 -19.95 -8.01
N TYR A 39 2.19 -20.31 -7.31
CA TYR A 39 1.58 -21.65 -7.44
C TYR A 39 1.10 -21.94 -8.87
N MET A 40 0.45 -20.99 -9.52
CA MET A 40 -0.09 -21.14 -10.88
C MET A 40 1.02 -21.32 -11.92
N ILE A 41 2.15 -20.64 -11.77
CA ILE A 41 3.32 -20.78 -12.65
C ILE A 41 3.95 -22.17 -12.46
N GLU A 42 4.16 -22.60 -11.22
CA GLU A 42 4.80 -23.88 -10.91
C GLU A 42 3.98 -25.10 -11.35
N ASN A 43 2.66 -24.98 -11.30
CA ASN A 43 1.75 -26.07 -11.65
C ASN A 43 1.15 -25.91 -13.04
N GLU A 44 1.68 -25.02 -13.87
CA GLU A 44 1.21 -24.75 -15.24
C GLU A 44 -0.32 -24.61 -15.34
N VAL A 45 -0.91 -23.89 -14.36
CA VAL A 45 -2.36 -23.83 -14.20
C VAL A 45 -2.99 -22.96 -15.29
N SER A 46 -3.91 -23.57 -16.05
CA SER A 46 -4.82 -22.97 -17.03
C SER A 46 -4.21 -21.86 -17.92
N PHE A 47 -4.25 -20.61 -17.53
CA PHE A 47 -3.77 -19.49 -18.35
C PHE A 47 -2.27 -19.16 -18.16
N PHE A 48 -1.53 -19.95 -17.38
CA PHE A 48 -0.07 -19.94 -17.32
C PHE A 48 0.57 -21.13 -18.05
N ALA A 49 -0.23 -22.11 -18.53
CA ALA A 49 0.25 -23.16 -19.40
C ALA A 49 0.78 -22.55 -20.72
N ASP A 50 1.92 -23.02 -21.19
CA ASP A 50 2.55 -22.60 -22.45
C ASP A 50 2.94 -21.10 -22.54
N VAL A 51 3.03 -20.39 -21.41
CA VAL A 51 3.46 -18.98 -21.37
C VAL A 51 4.98 -18.90 -21.35
N ALA A 52 5.60 -18.26 -22.36
CA ALA A 52 7.05 -18.11 -22.48
C ALA A 52 7.69 -17.28 -21.33
N ASN A 53 6.95 -16.28 -20.82
CA ASN A 53 7.42 -15.35 -19.78
C ASN A 53 6.39 -15.27 -18.64
N PRO A 54 6.26 -16.30 -17.80
CA PRO A 54 5.18 -16.39 -16.83
C PRO A 54 5.27 -15.35 -15.71
N HIS A 55 6.48 -14.99 -15.23
CA HIS A 55 6.65 -13.96 -14.22
C HIS A 55 6.34 -12.57 -14.76
N ALA A 56 6.63 -12.30 -16.04
CA ALA A 56 6.25 -11.05 -16.68
C ALA A 56 4.72 -10.86 -16.72
N ILE A 57 3.97 -11.93 -17.07
CA ILE A 57 2.49 -11.89 -17.06
C ILE A 57 1.95 -11.79 -15.63
N GLY A 58 2.51 -12.58 -14.70
CA GLY A 58 2.15 -12.52 -13.28
C GLY A 58 2.38 -11.14 -12.69
N GLY A 59 3.53 -10.53 -12.98
CA GLY A 59 3.84 -9.17 -12.57
C GLY A 59 2.93 -8.12 -13.18
N LEU A 60 2.54 -8.28 -14.48
CA LEU A 60 1.61 -7.38 -15.15
C LEU A 60 0.21 -7.41 -14.49
N ILE A 61 -0.24 -8.56 -14.02
CA ILE A 61 -1.49 -8.67 -13.25
C ILE A 61 -1.42 -7.80 -11.99
N GLY A 62 -0.32 -7.89 -11.24
CA GLY A 62 -0.06 -7.02 -10.08
C GLY A 62 -0.02 -5.54 -10.44
N SER A 63 0.66 -5.20 -11.52
CA SER A 63 0.76 -3.82 -12.02
C SER A 63 -0.59 -3.22 -12.42
N LEU A 64 -1.46 -3.99 -13.05
CA LEU A 64 -2.81 -3.56 -13.43
C LEU A 64 -3.70 -3.32 -12.20
N PHE A 65 -3.56 -4.15 -11.15
CA PHE A 65 -4.20 -3.90 -9.86
C PHE A 65 -3.77 -2.56 -9.27
N PHE A 66 -2.45 -2.31 -9.19
CA PHE A 66 -1.91 -1.06 -8.62
C PHE A 66 -2.23 0.15 -9.48
N ALA A 67 -2.35 0.03 -10.79
CA ALA A 67 -2.81 1.12 -11.65
C ALA A 67 -4.26 1.53 -11.31
N GLY A 68 -5.16 0.58 -11.11
CA GLY A 68 -6.53 0.84 -10.64
C GLY A 68 -6.53 1.50 -9.26
N PHE A 69 -5.73 0.97 -8.33
CA PHE A 69 -5.58 1.50 -6.97
C PHE A 69 -5.07 2.96 -6.97
N MET A 70 -4.04 3.25 -7.76
CA MET A 70 -3.46 4.58 -7.93
C MET A 70 -4.49 5.61 -8.41
N LEU A 71 -5.27 5.27 -9.43
CA LEU A 71 -6.25 6.18 -10.03
C LEU A 71 -7.37 6.58 -9.07
N MET A 72 -7.73 5.70 -8.13
CA MET A 72 -8.79 5.99 -7.14
C MET A 72 -8.31 6.69 -5.88
N GLN A 73 -7.00 6.95 -5.70
CA GLN A 73 -6.47 7.63 -4.51
C GLN A 73 -7.05 9.05 -4.32
N PHE A 74 -7.04 9.84 -5.37
CA PHE A 74 -7.56 11.21 -5.32
C PHE A 74 -9.10 11.26 -5.31
N PRO A 75 -9.83 10.57 -6.22
CA PRO A 75 -11.29 10.51 -6.16
C PRO A 75 -11.82 9.99 -4.83
N GLY A 76 -11.12 9.03 -4.20
CA GLY A 76 -11.50 8.47 -2.91
C GLY A 76 -11.62 9.51 -1.81
N GLY A 77 -10.65 10.42 -1.69
CA GLY A 77 -10.71 11.54 -0.75
C GLY A 77 -11.91 12.45 -1.01
N TYR A 78 -12.10 12.86 -2.26
CA TYR A 78 -13.23 13.71 -2.68
C TYR A 78 -14.60 13.06 -2.38
N LEU A 79 -14.72 11.76 -2.63
CA LEU A 79 -15.96 11.03 -2.32
C LEU A 79 -16.23 11.00 -0.81
N GLY A 80 -15.17 10.84 0.01
CA GLY A 80 -15.30 10.90 1.46
C GLY A 80 -15.76 12.25 1.99
N ASP A 81 -15.18 13.32 1.47
CA ASP A 81 -15.56 14.69 1.83
C ASP A 81 -17.02 14.98 1.47
N ARG A 82 -17.49 14.46 0.34
CA ARG A 82 -18.83 14.76 -0.18
C ARG A 82 -19.93 13.85 0.36
N PHE A 83 -19.65 12.57 0.56
CA PHE A 83 -20.65 11.54 0.93
C PHE A 83 -20.43 10.96 2.32
N GLY A 84 -19.38 11.40 3.02
CA GLY A 84 -19.00 10.96 4.36
C GLY A 84 -18.03 9.76 4.35
N TYR A 85 -16.94 9.93 5.07
CA TYR A 85 -15.82 8.97 5.16
C TYR A 85 -16.27 7.57 5.55
N ARG A 86 -17.22 7.46 6.51
CA ARG A 86 -17.77 6.17 6.95
C ARG A 86 -18.39 5.38 5.81
N ALA A 87 -19.22 6.02 4.98
CA ALA A 87 -19.90 5.36 3.88
C ALA A 87 -18.89 4.83 2.87
N ILE A 88 -17.89 5.64 2.50
CA ILE A 88 -16.87 5.26 1.53
C ILE A 88 -15.95 4.15 2.06
N ILE A 89 -15.54 4.19 3.33
CA ILE A 89 -14.77 3.11 3.98
C ILE A 89 -15.52 1.77 3.88
N ILE A 90 -16.79 1.75 4.25
CA ILE A 90 -17.60 0.53 4.25
C ILE A 90 -17.81 0.02 2.83
N LEU A 91 -18.15 0.91 1.88
CA LEU A 91 -18.31 0.56 0.46
C LEU A 91 -17.02 0.00 -0.13
N SER A 92 -15.86 0.55 0.22
CA SER A 92 -14.54 0.05 -0.22
C SER A 92 -14.33 -1.40 0.18
N ILE A 93 -14.56 -1.74 1.45
CA ILE A 93 -14.34 -3.11 1.95
C ILE A 93 -15.39 -4.08 1.38
N PHE A 94 -16.66 -3.68 1.22
CA PHE A 94 -17.66 -4.50 0.51
C PHE A 94 -17.24 -4.77 -0.93
N TRP A 95 -16.79 -3.73 -1.64
CA TRP A 95 -16.32 -3.85 -3.02
C TRP A 95 -15.14 -4.80 -3.12
N ALA A 96 -14.15 -4.65 -2.23
CA ALA A 96 -12.98 -5.52 -2.18
C ALA A 96 -13.36 -6.98 -1.97
N GLY A 97 -14.21 -7.28 -0.99
CA GLY A 97 -14.66 -8.65 -0.72
C GLY A 97 -15.40 -9.28 -1.91
N ILE A 98 -16.28 -8.53 -2.57
CA ILE A 98 -16.99 -9.01 -3.78
C ILE A 98 -16.01 -9.25 -4.93
N ALA A 99 -15.11 -8.31 -5.22
CA ALA A 99 -14.12 -8.45 -6.28
C ALA A 99 -13.18 -9.64 -6.05
N THR A 100 -12.78 -9.86 -4.79
CA THR A 100 -11.96 -11.01 -4.39
C THR A 100 -12.69 -12.33 -4.60
N LEU A 101 -13.95 -12.46 -4.16
CA LEU A 101 -14.77 -13.66 -4.40
C LEU A 101 -14.94 -13.95 -5.89
N LEU A 102 -15.24 -12.91 -6.69
CA LEU A 102 -15.41 -13.03 -8.14
C LEU A 102 -14.10 -13.44 -8.83
N THR A 103 -12.94 -13.05 -8.31
CA THR A 103 -11.64 -13.53 -8.81
C THR A 103 -11.50 -15.05 -8.66
N GLY A 104 -12.06 -15.65 -7.61
CA GLY A 104 -12.02 -17.10 -7.40
C GLY A 104 -12.82 -17.93 -8.40
N ILE A 105 -13.83 -17.37 -9.06
CA ILE A 105 -14.71 -18.10 -10.00
C ILE A 105 -14.33 -17.94 -11.48
N VAL A 106 -13.34 -17.12 -11.81
CA VAL A 106 -13.00 -16.82 -13.22
C VAL A 106 -12.41 -18.03 -13.95
N GLY A 107 -12.71 -18.14 -15.26
CA GLY A 107 -12.21 -19.19 -16.13
C GLY A 107 -11.04 -18.81 -17.04
N GLY A 108 -10.55 -17.55 -17.00
CA GLY A 108 -9.49 -17.10 -17.90
C GLY A 108 -8.79 -15.82 -17.46
N LEU A 109 -7.63 -15.57 -18.06
CA LEU A 109 -6.73 -14.48 -17.73
C LEU A 109 -7.40 -13.10 -17.77
N ILE A 110 -8.17 -12.82 -18.82
CA ILE A 110 -8.81 -11.49 -18.99
C ILE A 110 -9.78 -11.20 -17.83
N ALA A 111 -10.62 -12.17 -17.46
CA ALA A 111 -11.55 -12.03 -16.36
C ALA A 111 -10.79 -11.92 -15.02
N PHE A 112 -9.69 -12.65 -14.85
CA PHE A 112 -8.81 -12.53 -13.68
C PHE A 112 -8.25 -11.11 -13.54
N ILE A 113 -7.66 -10.57 -14.61
CA ILE A 113 -7.15 -9.20 -14.67
C ILE A 113 -8.28 -8.20 -14.34
N LEU A 114 -9.43 -8.33 -14.96
CA LEU A 114 -10.58 -7.43 -14.77
C LEU A 114 -10.97 -7.33 -13.29
N PHE A 115 -11.11 -8.47 -12.60
CA PHE A 115 -11.47 -8.44 -11.18
C PHE A 115 -10.32 -7.98 -10.28
N ARG A 116 -9.04 -8.18 -10.67
CA ARG A 116 -7.90 -7.58 -9.98
C ARG A 116 -7.88 -6.05 -10.11
N VAL A 117 -8.15 -5.52 -11.30
CA VAL A 117 -8.29 -4.06 -11.50
C VAL A 117 -9.48 -3.51 -10.70
N LEU A 118 -10.63 -4.20 -10.72
CA LEU A 118 -11.81 -3.81 -9.92
C LEU A 118 -11.50 -3.80 -8.43
N LEU A 119 -10.74 -4.78 -7.92
CA LEU A 119 -10.28 -4.78 -6.53
C LEU A 119 -9.42 -3.55 -6.24
N GLY A 120 -8.45 -3.24 -7.11
CA GLY A 120 -7.59 -2.06 -6.97
C GLY A 120 -8.39 -0.76 -6.90
N LEU A 121 -9.35 -0.59 -7.83
CA LEU A 121 -10.25 0.56 -7.84
C LEU A 121 -11.07 0.68 -6.55
N GLY A 122 -11.56 -0.43 -6.01
CA GLY A 122 -12.31 -0.45 -4.76
C GLY A 122 -11.48 -0.11 -3.53
N GLU A 123 -10.27 -0.64 -3.44
CA GLU A 123 -9.38 -0.41 -2.31
C GLU A 123 -8.70 0.96 -2.33
N GLY A 124 -8.51 1.55 -3.52
CA GLY A 124 -7.87 2.86 -3.68
C GLY A 124 -8.57 3.99 -2.94
N VAL A 125 -9.86 3.86 -2.61
CA VAL A 125 -10.58 4.88 -1.85
C VAL A 125 -10.44 4.73 -0.34
N PHE A 126 -9.90 3.61 0.17
CA PHE A 126 -9.85 3.34 1.62
C PHE A 126 -8.87 4.26 2.36
N TYR A 127 -7.65 4.41 1.84
CA TYR A 127 -6.53 5.10 2.49
C TYR A 127 -6.84 6.53 2.94
N SER A 128 -7.35 7.37 2.04
CA SER A 128 -7.65 8.78 2.34
C SER A 128 -8.79 8.94 3.33
N ASN A 129 -9.74 8.00 3.32
CA ASN A 129 -10.95 8.04 4.14
C ASN A 129 -10.69 7.56 5.57
N ASP A 130 -9.87 6.52 5.77
CA ASP A 130 -9.54 6.04 7.11
C ASP A 130 -8.75 7.07 7.91
N ARG A 131 -7.78 7.75 7.28
CA ARG A 131 -6.98 8.83 7.88
C ARG A 131 -7.86 9.98 8.34
N SER A 132 -8.74 10.43 7.47
CA SER A 132 -9.68 11.49 7.79
C SER A 132 -10.61 11.08 8.92
N TYR A 133 -11.13 9.85 8.89
CA TYR A 133 -12.03 9.33 9.93
C TYR A 133 -11.36 9.25 11.30
N ILE A 134 -10.10 8.80 11.37
CA ILE A 134 -9.29 8.79 12.60
C ILE A 134 -9.09 10.22 13.11
N ALA A 135 -8.69 11.14 12.23
CA ALA A 135 -8.43 12.53 12.60
C ALA A 135 -9.67 13.21 13.22
N TYR A 136 -10.86 12.99 12.63
CA TYR A 136 -12.11 13.59 13.12
C TYR A 136 -12.62 12.96 14.43
N HIS A 137 -12.32 11.69 14.70
CA HIS A 137 -12.92 10.98 15.83
C HIS A 137 -11.94 10.73 16.99
N SER A 138 -10.68 11.12 16.86
CA SER A 138 -9.65 10.94 17.88
C SER A 138 -9.34 12.27 18.59
N PRO A 139 -8.96 12.23 19.89
CA PRO A 139 -8.42 13.40 20.56
C PRO A 139 -7.16 13.89 19.81
N PRO A 140 -6.94 15.22 19.66
CA PRO A 140 -5.83 15.78 18.89
C PRO A 140 -4.44 15.21 19.29
N LYS A 141 -4.24 14.96 20.58
CA LYS A 141 -2.98 14.38 21.11
C LYS A 141 -2.82 12.88 20.89
N LYS A 142 -3.85 12.20 20.37
CA LYS A 142 -3.88 10.72 20.17
C LYS A 142 -4.11 10.31 18.72
N VAL A 143 -4.17 11.27 17.80
CA VAL A 143 -4.38 11.00 16.37
C VAL A 143 -3.26 10.14 15.78
N GLY A 144 -2.01 10.49 16.07
CA GLY A 144 -0.83 9.72 15.61
C GLY A 144 -0.83 8.29 16.12
N LEU A 145 -1.15 8.08 17.42
CA LEU A 145 -1.29 6.74 18.00
C LEU A 145 -2.40 5.95 17.31
N GLY A 146 -3.54 6.59 17.03
CA GLY A 146 -4.67 5.95 16.34
C GLY A 146 -4.30 5.51 14.92
N MET A 147 -3.59 6.34 14.18
CA MET A 147 -3.06 6.00 12.85
C MET A 147 -2.06 4.84 12.94
N GLY A 148 -1.15 4.86 13.94
CA GLY A 148 -0.19 3.79 14.17
C GLY A 148 -0.86 2.45 14.46
N ILE A 149 -1.86 2.42 15.34
CA ILE A 149 -2.63 1.20 15.65
C ILE A 149 -3.33 0.67 14.40
N ALA A 150 -3.98 1.53 13.62
CA ALA A 150 -4.62 1.10 12.38
C ALA A 150 -3.59 0.49 11.39
N LEU A 151 -2.39 1.09 11.28
CA LEU A 151 -1.32 0.61 10.40
C LEU A 151 -0.69 -0.72 10.82
N THR A 152 -0.78 -1.15 12.09
CA THR A 152 -0.32 -2.49 12.46
C THR A 152 -1.11 -3.59 11.73
N GLY A 153 -2.34 -3.27 11.27
CA GLY A 153 -3.12 -4.14 10.38
C GLY A 153 -2.42 -4.44 9.05
N VAL A 154 -1.65 -3.49 8.50
CA VAL A 154 -0.82 -3.68 7.30
C VAL A 154 0.18 -4.81 7.51
N SER A 155 0.99 -4.73 8.57
CA SER A 155 2.04 -5.68 8.86
C SER A 155 1.49 -7.09 9.11
N LEU A 156 0.42 -7.18 9.90
CA LEU A 156 -0.26 -8.45 10.14
C LEU A 156 -0.95 -9.00 8.89
N GLY A 157 -1.53 -8.13 8.06
CA GLY A 157 -2.14 -8.51 6.78
C GLY A 157 -1.11 -9.05 5.78
N LEU A 158 0.07 -8.39 5.67
CA LEU A 158 1.20 -8.87 4.88
C LEU A 158 1.61 -10.28 5.33
N THR A 159 1.83 -10.47 6.62
CA THR A 159 2.25 -11.76 7.18
C THR A 159 1.19 -12.83 6.97
N ALA A 160 -0.07 -12.52 7.30
CA ALA A 160 -1.20 -13.44 7.16
C ALA A 160 -1.47 -13.80 5.70
N GLY A 161 -1.33 -12.86 4.77
CA GLY A 161 -1.47 -13.12 3.34
C GLY A 161 -0.34 -13.99 2.80
N THR A 162 0.91 -13.64 3.11
CA THR A 162 2.08 -14.39 2.66
C THR A 162 2.08 -15.85 3.16
N LEU A 163 1.68 -16.07 4.41
CA LEU A 163 1.69 -17.39 5.03
C LEU A 163 0.36 -18.15 4.84
N GLY A 164 -0.76 -17.45 5.02
CA GLY A 164 -2.10 -18.06 5.02
C GLY A 164 -2.56 -18.47 3.63
N VAL A 165 -2.21 -17.72 2.59
CA VAL A 165 -2.64 -18.06 1.21
C VAL A 165 -2.03 -19.38 0.73
N PRO A 166 -0.70 -19.64 0.82
CA PRO A 166 -0.13 -20.94 0.52
C PRO A 166 -0.71 -22.07 1.37
N TYR A 167 -0.96 -21.82 2.66
CA TYR A 167 -1.61 -22.79 3.54
C TYR A 167 -3.00 -23.18 3.02
N LEU A 168 -3.81 -22.20 2.62
CA LEU A 168 -5.15 -22.44 2.07
C LEU A 168 -5.08 -23.20 0.74
N ILE A 169 -4.08 -22.95 -0.11
CA ILE A 169 -3.85 -23.69 -1.35
C ILE A 169 -3.57 -25.17 -1.00
N THR A 170 -2.58 -25.41 -0.14
CA THR A 170 -2.21 -26.78 0.27
C THR A 170 -3.38 -27.52 0.92
N LEU A 171 -4.20 -26.82 1.71
CA LEU A 171 -5.42 -27.39 2.30
C LEU A 171 -6.45 -27.79 1.24
N ALA A 172 -6.52 -27.05 0.14
CA ALA A 172 -7.50 -27.29 -0.94
C ALA A 172 -7.05 -28.30 -1.98
N GLU A 173 -5.76 -28.56 -2.14
CA GLU A 173 -5.20 -29.51 -3.14
C GLU A 173 -5.88 -30.88 -3.14
N PRO A 174 -6.17 -31.54 -1.98
CA PRO A 174 -6.77 -32.89 -1.98
C PRO A 174 -8.18 -32.96 -2.60
N PHE A 175 -8.94 -31.84 -2.61
CA PHE A 175 -10.32 -31.83 -3.11
C PHE A 175 -10.56 -30.90 -4.32
N MET A 176 -9.64 -29.97 -4.61
CA MET A 176 -9.74 -29.04 -5.74
C MET A 176 -8.69 -29.30 -6.83
N ASN A 177 -7.66 -30.09 -6.57
CA ASN A 177 -6.56 -30.36 -7.48
C ASN A 177 -5.99 -29.07 -8.11
N HIS A 178 -5.82 -29.01 -9.43
CA HIS A 178 -5.32 -27.84 -10.16
C HIS A 178 -6.13 -26.54 -9.93
N ASN A 179 -7.32 -26.61 -9.33
CA ASN A 179 -8.13 -25.44 -8.97
C ASN A 179 -7.92 -24.97 -7.53
N ALA A 180 -6.99 -25.56 -6.78
CA ALA A 180 -6.71 -25.21 -5.38
C ALA A 180 -6.38 -23.71 -5.19
N TRP A 181 -5.79 -23.06 -6.20
CA TRP A 181 -5.48 -21.63 -6.22
C TRP A 181 -6.71 -20.71 -6.05
N ARG A 182 -7.92 -21.22 -6.31
CA ARG A 182 -9.19 -20.48 -6.18
C ARG A 182 -9.65 -20.36 -4.73
N PHE A 183 -9.33 -21.37 -3.91
CA PHE A 183 -9.81 -21.47 -2.53
C PHE A 183 -9.42 -20.28 -1.65
N PRO A 184 -8.17 -19.77 -1.67
CA PRO A 184 -7.82 -18.55 -0.96
C PRO A 184 -8.74 -17.36 -1.26
N PHE A 185 -9.15 -17.16 -2.52
CA PHE A 185 -10.04 -16.04 -2.88
C PHE A 185 -11.43 -16.18 -2.24
N PHE A 186 -11.94 -17.39 -2.10
CA PHE A 186 -13.22 -17.61 -1.42
C PHE A 186 -13.11 -17.35 0.07
N VAL A 187 -12.04 -17.79 0.70
CA VAL A 187 -11.82 -17.60 2.14
C VAL A 187 -11.55 -16.14 2.46
N THR A 188 -10.59 -15.51 1.78
CA THR A 188 -10.22 -14.12 2.04
C THR A 188 -11.33 -13.15 1.68
N GLY A 189 -11.99 -13.33 0.53
CA GLY A 189 -13.15 -12.54 0.15
C GLY A 189 -14.33 -12.68 1.13
N GLY A 190 -14.57 -13.89 1.62
CA GLY A 190 -15.57 -14.14 2.67
C GLY A 190 -15.24 -13.42 3.99
N ILE A 191 -13.98 -13.50 4.45
CA ILE A 191 -13.51 -12.78 5.64
C ILE A 191 -13.63 -11.26 5.42
N THR A 192 -13.26 -10.76 4.25
CA THR A 192 -13.35 -9.33 3.91
C THR A 192 -14.81 -8.85 3.96
N LEU A 193 -15.78 -9.63 3.46
CA LEU A 193 -17.20 -9.31 3.59
C LEU A 193 -17.69 -9.33 5.04
N ILE A 194 -17.24 -10.29 5.85
CA ILE A 194 -17.57 -10.34 7.30
C ILE A 194 -17.05 -9.05 7.96
N VAL A 195 -15.82 -8.64 7.68
CA VAL A 195 -15.26 -7.38 8.20
C VAL A 195 -16.07 -6.17 7.71
N ALA A 196 -16.52 -6.15 6.46
CA ALA A 196 -17.39 -5.10 5.93
C ALA A 196 -18.71 -4.99 6.72
N PHE A 197 -19.34 -6.13 7.07
CA PHE A 197 -20.53 -6.14 7.92
C PHE A 197 -20.23 -5.70 9.37
N ILE A 198 -19.07 -6.07 9.92
CA ILE A 198 -18.62 -5.59 11.24
C ILE A 198 -18.47 -4.06 11.21
N LEU A 199 -17.81 -3.51 10.18
CA LEU A 199 -17.68 -2.07 9.99
C LEU A 199 -19.03 -1.39 9.83
N LEU A 200 -19.94 -1.95 9.03
CA LEU A 200 -21.30 -1.41 8.84
C LEU A 200 -22.06 -1.30 10.18
N LYS A 201 -21.93 -2.31 11.03
CA LYS A 201 -22.63 -2.38 12.33
C LYS A 201 -21.99 -1.50 13.40
N TYR A 202 -20.66 -1.47 13.49
CA TYR A 202 -19.95 -0.89 14.63
C TYR A 202 -19.22 0.42 14.35
N LEU A 203 -18.86 0.71 13.10
CA LEU A 203 -18.25 1.99 12.72
C LEU A 203 -19.35 3.07 12.64
N LYS A 204 -19.78 3.57 13.80
CA LYS A 204 -20.88 4.56 13.88
C LYS A 204 -20.29 5.98 13.95
N PRO A 205 -20.91 6.97 13.26
CA PRO A 205 -20.49 8.37 13.38
C PRO A 205 -20.70 8.83 14.83
N LYS A 206 -19.80 9.68 15.33
CA LYS A 206 -20.01 10.43 16.56
C LYS A 206 -20.83 11.67 16.20
N ALA A 207 -21.88 11.96 16.97
CA ALA A 207 -22.38 13.31 17.00
C ALA A 207 -21.25 14.19 17.59
N THR A 208 -20.66 15.06 16.79
CA THR A 208 -19.64 15.99 17.27
C THR A 208 -20.34 17.11 18.01
N PRO A 209 -20.09 17.31 19.33
CA PRO A 209 -20.65 18.44 20.03
C PRO A 209 -20.20 19.74 19.34
N GLY A 210 -21.13 20.58 18.91
CA GLY A 210 -20.86 21.87 18.28
C GLY A 210 -20.79 21.87 16.75
N VAL A 211 -20.81 20.71 16.08
CA VAL A 211 -21.14 20.63 14.65
C VAL A 211 -22.61 20.27 14.57
N ALA A 212 -23.46 21.26 14.34
CA ALA A 212 -24.83 21.02 13.92
C ALA A 212 -24.74 20.09 12.72
N LEU A 213 -25.36 18.90 12.78
CA LEU A 213 -25.66 18.15 11.58
C LEU A 213 -26.45 19.11 10.71
N ASP A 214 -25.77 19.69 9.72
CA ASP A 214 -26.40 20.57 8.76
C ASP A 214 -27.63 19.82 8.27
N SER A 215 -28.81 20.39 8.48
CA SER A 215 -30.09 19.80 8.09
C SER A 215 -30.15 19.54 6.57
N SER A 216 -29.17 20.07 5.82
CA SER A 216 -28.92 19.80 4.42
C SER A 216 -28.07 18.55 4.15
N SER A 217 -27.46 17.92 5.19
CA SER A 217 -26.66 16.71 5.01
C SER A 217 -27.57 15.55 4.55
N PRO A 218 -27.22 14.86 3.45
CA PRO A 218 -28.01 13.72 2.97
C PRO A 218 -28.16 12.68 4.09
N GLY A 219 -29.36 12.15 4.30
CA GLY A 219 -29.58 11.06 5.25
C GLY A 219 -28.64 9.87 4.97
N ILE A 220 -28.34 9.05 5.96
CA ILE A 220 -27.38 7.93 5.87
C ILE A 220 -27.61 7.06 4.63
N LYS A 221 -28.86 6.72 4.31
CA LYS A 221 -29.21 5.93 3.09
C LYS A 221 -28.80 6.64 1.81
N ALA A 222 -29.01 7.96 1.74
CA ALA A 222 -28.64 8.78 0.57
C ALA A 222 -27.11 8.92 0.43
N GLN A 223 -26.37 8.99 1.55
CA GLN A 223 -24.90 9.00 1.54
C GLN A 223 -24.35 7.69 0.95
N PHE A 224 -24.84 6.53 1.40
CA PHE A 224 -24.44 5.23 0.85
C PHE A 224 -24.84 5.08 -0.62
N GLY A 225 -26.08 5.42 -1.00
CA GLY A 225 -26.56 5.28 -2.36
C GLY A 225 -25.80 6.17 -3.35
N LYS A 226 -25.61 7.46 -3.02
CA LYS A 226 -24.83 8.38 -3.86
C LYS A 226 -23.35 8.02 -3.84
N GLY A 227 -22.79 7.68 -2.68
CA GLY A 227 -21.40 7.24 -2.55
C GLY A 227 -21.12 6.02 -3.43
N PHE A 228 -22.00 5.00 -3.40
CA PHE A 228 -21.89 3.82 -4.26
C PHE A 228 -22.00 4.19 -5.75
N LEU A 229 -22.97 5.01 -6.13
CA LEU A 229 -23.15 5.42 -7.53
C LEU A 229 -21.90 6.11 -8.07
N TYR A 230 -21.38 7.13 -7.37
CA TYR A 230 -20.22 7.85 -7.84
C TYR A 230 -18.93 7.01 -7.79
N MET A 231 -18.75 6.16 -6.77
CA MET A 231 -17.65 5.21 -6.73
C MET A 231 -17.70 4.26 -7.93
N THR A 232 -18.87 3.74 -8.26
CA THR A 232 -19.08 2.89 -9.44
C THR A 232 -18.80 3.63 -10.75
N LEU A 233 -19.26 4.88 -10.89
CA LEU A 233 -19.01 5.69 -12.09
C LEU A 233 -17.52 5.96 -12.30
N TYR A 234 -16.78 6.40 -11.26
CA TYR A 234 -15.35 6.59 -11.35
C TYR A 234 -14.63 5.27 -11.64
N SER A 235 -15.02 4.20 -10.96
CA SER A 235 -14.45 2.87 -11.21
C SER A 235 -14.69 2.39 -12.62
N ALA A 236 -15.88 2.61 -13.19
CA ALA A 236 -16.19 2.23 -14.57
C ALA A 236 -15.32 3.01 -15.58
N VAL A 237 -15.16 4.32 -15.39
CA VAL A 237 -14.31 5.14 -16.26
C VAL A 237 -12.84 4.66 -16.19
N PHE A 238 -12.30 4.50 -14.98
CA PHE A 238 -10.90 4.07 -14.83
C PHE A 238 -10.69 2.62 -15.25
N LEU A 239 -11.67 1.73 -15.05
CA LEU A 239 -11.63 0.37 -15.57
C LEU A 239 -11.52 0.37 -17.10
N VAL A 240 -12.34 1.17 -17.79
CA VAL A 240 -12.28 1.30 -19.26
C VAL A 240 -10.92 1.84 -19.70
N ILE A 241 -10.37 2.83 -18.99
CA ILE A 241 -9.04 3.37 -19.29
C ILE A 241 -7.96 2.30 -19.13
N VAL A 242 -7.89 1.63 -17.95
CA VAL A 242 -6.87 0.63 -17.66
C VAL A 242 -6.97 -0.58 -18.58
N MET A 243 -8.18 -1.12 -18.75
CA MET A 243 -8.40 -2.26 -19.64
C MET A 243 -8.24 -1.87 -21.13
N GLY A 244 -8.63 -0.67 -21.50
CA GLY A 244 -8.40 -0.13 -22.84
C GLY A 244 -6.91 -0.02 -23.17
N ILE A 245 -6.10 0.53 -22.26
CA ILE A 245 -4.64 0.55 -22.38
C ILE A 245 -4.10 -0.88 -22.51
N TYR A 246 -4.52 -1.78 -21.65
CA TYR A 246 -4.11 -3.19 -21.69
C TYR A 246 -4.42 -3.82 -23.06
N PHE A 247 -5.68 -3.79 -23.52
CA PHE A 247 -6.06 -4.42 -24.78
C PHE A 247 -5.41 -3.79 -26.01
N VAL A 248 -5.32 -2.47 -26.08
CA VAL A 248 -4.64 -1.78 -27.18
C VAL A 248 -3.16 -2.13 -27.20
N SER A 249 -2.51 -2.13 -26.04
CA SER A 249 -1.10 -2.45 -25.91
C SER A 249 -0.78 -3.90 -26.31
N VAL A 250 -1.61 -4.84 -25.85
CA VAL A 250 -1.48 -6.26 -26.26
C VAL A 250 -1.70 -6.44 -27.77
N LYS A 251 -2.71 -5.76 -28.35
CA LYS A 251 -2.95 -5.80 -29.81
C LYS A 251 -1.78 -5.20 -30.60
N LEU A 252 -1.07 -4.20 -30.05
CA LEU A 252 0.10 -3.60 -30.66
C LEU A 252 1.39 -4.42 -30.40
N GLY A 253 1.31 -5.54 -29.71
CA GLY A 253 2.48 -6.37 -29.38
C GLY A 253 3.44 -5.72 -28.38
N LEU A 254 2.99 -4.76 -27.56
CA LEU A 254 3.84 -4.11 -26.58
C LEU A 254 4.25 -5.07 -25.46
N SER A 255 5.47 -4.93 -24.97
CA SER A 255 5.97 -5.68 -23.84
C SER A 255 5.23 -5.33 -22.53
N SER A 256 5.21 -6.26 -21.57
CA SER A 256 4.61 -6.04 -20.25
C SER A 256 5.17 -4.79 -19.53
N ILE A 257 6.46 -4.51 -19.68
CA ILE A 257 7.10 -3.28 -19.16
C ILE A 257 6.53 -2.03 -19.84
N ALA A 258 6.38 -2.06 -21.17
CA ALA A 258 5.83 -0.90 -21.89
C ALA A 258 4.40 -0.59 -21.43
N ILE A 259 3.58 -1.62 -21.21
CA ILE A 259 2.23 -1.48 -20.66
C ILE A 259 2.27 -0.82 -19.28
N ALA A 260 3.14 -1.28 -18.37
CA ALA A 260 3.25 -0.71 -17.05
C ALA A 260 3.76 0.74 -17.07
N ILE A 261 4.68 1.09 -17.96
CA ILE A 261 5.14 2.47 -18.14
C ILE A 261 3.99 3.37 -18.62
N ILE A 262 3.18 2.92 -19.57
CA ILE A 262 2.00 3.67 -20.04
C ILE A 262 0.99 3.86 -18.89
N LEU A 263 0.77 2.82 -18.08
CA LEU A 263 -0.10 2.91 -16.90
C LEU A 263 0.45 3.91 -15.86
N THR A 264 1.76 3.93 -15.61
CA THR A 264 2.35 4.90 -14.68
C THR A 264 2.28 6.33 -15.20
N ALA A 265 2.25 6.55 -16.52
CA ALA A 265 2.08 7.88 -17.10
C ALA A 265 0.71 8.51 -16.77
N LEU A 266 -0.28 7.72 -16.33
CA LEU A 266 -1.55 8.23 -15.81
C LEU A 266 -1.35 9.07 -14.53
N CYS A 267 -0.31 8.80 -13.72
CA CYS A 267 0.00 9.56 -12.51
C CYS A 267 0.35 11.03 -12.83
N PRO A 268 1.38 11.36 -13.63
CA PRO A 268 1.67 12.75 -13.98
C PRO A 268 0.53 13.42 -14.76
N LEU A 269 -0.25 12.70 -15.56
CA LEU A 269 -1.43 13.23 -16.21
C LEU A 269 -2.51 13.65 -15.20
N LEU A 270 -2.74 12.84 -14.18
CA LEU A 270 -3.67 13.18 -13.10
C LEU A 270 -3.14 14.38 -12.29
N ILE A 271 -1.83 14.44 -11.99
CA ILE A 271 -1.21 15.59 -11.32
C ILE A 271 -1.36 16.86 -12.16
N LEU A 272 -1.17 16.79 -13.47
CA LEU A 272 -1.36 17.91 -14.40
C LEU A 272 -2.83 18.39 -14.38
N TYR A 273 -3.79 17.47 -14.45
CA TYR A 273 -5.20 17.78 -14.32
C TYR A 273 -5.51 18.51 -13.01
N LEU A 274 -4.98 18.01 -11.88
CA LEU A 274 -5.14 18.65 -10.57
C LEU A 274 -4.47 20.03 -10.52
N TYR A 275 -3.29 20.18 -11.12
CA TYR A 275 -2.59 21.46 -11.20
C TYR A 275 -3.40 22.50 -11.98
N ILE A 276 -4.06 22.09 -13.07
CA ILE A 276 -4.91 22.99 -13.87
C ILE A 276 -6.19 23.36 -13.11
N THR A 277 -6.85 22.40 -12.48
CA THR A 277 -8.17 22.58 -11.84
C THR A 277 -8.10 23.14 -10.43
N LYS A 278 -7.01 22.87 -9.68
CA LYS A 278 -6.80 23.23 -8.26
C LYS A 278 -5.44 23.92 -8.03
N LYS A 279 -5.04 24.81 -8.92
CA LYS A 279 -3.71 25.42 -8.96
C LYS A 279 -3.26 26.03 -7.63
N SER A 280 -4.14 26.72 -6.91
CA SER A 280 -3.84 27.37 -5.62
C SER A 280 -3.42 26.38 -4.52
N GLU A 281 -3.96 25.15 -4.54
CA GLU A 281 -3.67 24.11 -3.57
C GLU A 281 -2.44 23.29 -3.95
N ILE A 282 -2.30 22.96 -5.23
CA ILE A 282 -1.29 22.03 -5.74
C ILE A 282 0.07 22.70 -6.01
N LYS A 283 0.07 23.92 -6.54
CA LYS A 283 1.32 24.66 -6.84
C LYS A 283 2.29 24.76 -5.65
N PRO A 284 1.86 25.12 -4.41
CA PRO A 284 2.77 25.19 -3.26
C PRO A 284 3.42 23.84 -2.91
N LEU A 285 2.68 22.75 -3.10
CA LEU A 285 3.16 21.38 -2.79
C LEU A 285 4.23 20.92 -3.79
N LEU A 286 4.05 21.23 -5.07
CA LEU A 286 5.02 20.89 -6.12
C LEU A 286 6.22 21.83 -6.16
N ALA A 287 6.05 23.11 -5.81
CA ALA A 287 7.13 24.10 -5.78
C ALA A 287 8.10 23.92 -4.61
N ASN A 288 7.71 23.18 -3.57
CA ASN A 288 8.60 22.88 -2.43
C ASN A 288 9.59 21.77 -2.82
N LYS A 289 10.85 22.16 -3.09
CA LYS A 289 11.93 21.23 -3.49
C LYS A 289 12.07 20.04 -2.52
N ASN A 290 11.99 20.27 -1.22
CA ASN A 290 12.17 19.21 -0.22
C ASN A 290 11.01 18.21 -0.23
N LEU A 291 9.77 18.69 -0.40
CA LEU A 291 8.61 17.82 -0.57
C LEU A 291 8.71 17.04 -1.89
N PHE A 292 9.11 17.70 -2.97
CA PHE A 292 9.27 17.04 -4.26
C PHE A 292 10.31 15.91 -4.20
N LEU A 293 11.45 16.12 -3.54
CA LEU A 293 12.46 15.09 -3.30
C LEU A 293 11.88 13.91 -2.49
N LEU A 294 11.05 14.19 -1.48
CA LEU A 294 10.38 13.14 -0.73
C LEU A 294 9.35 12.38 -1.55
N TYR A 295 8.59 13.05 -2.42
CA TYR A 295 7.67 12.35 -3.33
C TYR A 295 8.43 11.35 -4.21
N LEU A 296 9.56 11.75 -4.77
CA LEU A 296 10.40 10.84 -5.55
C LEU A 296 11.02 9.73 -4.70
N PHE A 297 11.39 10.02 -3.44
CA PHE A 297 11.91 9.02 -2.50
C PHE A 297 10.87 7.92 -2.17
N PHE A 298 9.59 8.25 -2.16
CA PHE A 298 8.55 7.25 -1.89
C PHE A 298 8.32 6.26 -3.03
N ILE A 299 8.81 6.55 -4.26
CA ILE A 299 8.78 5.57 -5.37
C ILE A 299 9.56 4.30 -5.02
N PRO A 300 10.88 4.35 -4.66
CA PRO A 300 11.61 3.17 -4.23
C PRO A 300 11.05 2.52 -2.96
N ILE A 301 10.42 3.27 -2.03
CA ILE A 301 9.73 2.68 -0.88
C ILE A 301 8.58 1.77 -1.33
N MET A 302 7.71 2.24 -2.21
CA MET A 302 6.59 1.42 -2.70
C MET A 302 7.06 0.31 -3.64
N TRP A 303 8.13 0.55 -4.41
CA TRP A 303 8.79 -0.52 -5.16
C TRP A 303 9.23 -1.67 -4.23
N HIS A 304 10.02 -1.38 -3.20
CA HIS A 304 10.51 -2.38 -2.24
C HIS A 304 9.36 -3.12 -1.54
N LEU A 305 8.37 -2.37 -1.04
CA LEU A 305 7.20 -2.97 -0.38
C LEU A 305 6.54 -4.03 -1.26
N TRP A 306 6.28 -3.69 -2.52
CA TRP A 306 5.52 -4.56 -3.41
C TRP A 306 6.39 -5.56 -4.19
N PHE A 307 7.69 -5.33 -4.29
CA PHE A 307 8.64 -6.35 -4.72
C PHE A 307 8.61 -7.56 -3.77
N TYR A 308 8.79 -7.32 -2.48
CA TYR A 308 8.71 -8.39 -1.48
C TYR A 308 7.27 -8.86 -1.23
N GLY A 309 6.30 -7.95 -1.19
CA GLY A 309 4.90 -8.30 -1.01
C GLY A 309 4.35 -9.22 -2.10
N PHE A 310 4.88 -9.13 -3.32
CA PHE A 310 4.45 -9.92 -4.47
C PHE A 310 5.34 -11.14 -4.72
N TRP A 311 6.66 -10.98 -4.70
CA TRP A 311 7.59 -12.00 -5.16
C TRP A 311 8.37 -12.72 -4.06
N SER A 312 8.26 -12.35 -2.78
CA SER A 312 9.08 -12.95 -1.71
C SER A 312 8.93 -14.47 -1.63
N VAL A 313 7.72 -14.99 -1.83
CA VAL A 313 7.48 -16.45 -1.85
C VAL A 313 8.17 -17.11 -3.05
N SER A 314 8.05 -16.51 -4.25
CA SER A 314 8.76 -16.99 -5.45
C SER A 314 10.28 -16.97 -5.28
N ILE A 315 10.81 -15.87 -4.72
CA ILE A 315 12.25 -15.73 -4.46
C ILE A 315 12.74 -16.87 -3.58
N VAL A 316 12.07 -17.08 -2.44
CA VAL A 316 12.47 -18.14 -1.51
C VAL A 316 12.27 -19.54 -2.10
N LYS A 317 11.19 -19.74 -2.86
CA LYS A 317 10.86 -21.03 -3.48
C LYS A 317 11.89 -21.45 -4.52
N ASP A 318 12.28 -20.52 -5.41
CA ASP A 318 13.25 -20.78 -6.48
C ASP A 318 14.64 -21.15 -5.93
N PHE A 319 15.04 -20.60 -4.78
CA PHE A 319 16.35 -20.88 -4.17
C PHE A 319 16.31 -21.97 -3.10
N GLY A 320 15.23 -22.07 -2.34
CA GLY A 320 15.08 -23.01 -1.23
C GLY A 320 14.65 -24.41 -1.64
N GLY A 321 14.15 -24.62 -2.87
CA GLY A 321 13.74 -25.93 -3.42
C GLY A 321 12.67 -26.68 -2.62
N GLY A 322 12.05 -26.02 -1.62
CA GLY A 322 11.09 -26.62 -0.70
C GLY A 322 9.63 -26.52 -1.18
N ALA A 323 8.72 -27.08 -0.39
CA ALA A 323 7.29 -26.89 -0.60
C ALA A 323 6.91 -25.40 -0.52
N LEU A 324 5.86 -24.99 -1.24
CA LEU A 324 5.34 -23.61 -1.26
C LEU A 324 5.13 -23.06 0.15
N MET A 325 4.62 -23.88 1.07
CA MET A 325 4.40 -23.50 2.46
C MET A 325 5.70 -23.20 3.22
N ALA A 326 6.77 -23.95 2.97
CA ALA A 326 8.07 -23.69 3.58
C ALA A 326 8.67 -22.36 3.08
N ALA A 327 8.56 -22.08 1.78
CA ALA A 327 8.97 -20.80 1.21
C ALA A 327 8.15 -19.63 1.79
N ALA A 328 6.84 -19.80 1.95
CA ALA A 328 5.96 -18.81 2.55
C ALA A 328 6.31 -18.51 4.02
N LEU A 329 6.67 -19.53 4.79
CA LEU A 329 7.12 -19.36 6.17
C LEU A 329 8.37 -18.47 6.23
N VAL A 330 9.37 -18.73 5.40
CA VAL A 330 10.58 -17.90 5.31
C VAL A 330 10.25 -16.48 4.85
N ALA A 331 9.44 -16.33 3.81
CA ALA A 331 9.04 -15.04 3.27
C ALA A 331 8.24 -14.19 4.28
N SER A 332 7.44 -14.81 5.15
CA SER A 332 6.60 -14.13 6.14
C SER A 332 7.39 -13.32 7.18
N PHE A 333 8.67 -13.66 7.40
CA PHE A 333 9.53 -12.92 8.32
C PHE A 333 9.72 -11.44 7.91
N ASN A 334 9.66 -11.13 6.62
CA ASN A 334 9.65 -9.74 6.18
C ASN A 334 8.45 -8.97 6.74
N GLY A 335 7.22 -9.50 6.61
CA GLY A 335 6.02 -8.87 7.14
C GLY A 335 6.02 -8.76 8.68
N LEU A 336 6.45 -9.83 9.38
CA LEU A 336 6.54 -9.86 10.86
C LEU A 336 7.43 -8.73 11.42
N ALA A 337 8.49 -8.38 10.71
CA ALA A 337 9.41 -7.32 11.10
C ALA A 337 8.72 -5.97 11.30
N GLY A 338 7.62 -5.72 10.59
CA GLY A 338 6.87 -4.46 10.70
C GLY A 338 6.15 -4.28 12.03
N LEU A 339 5.85 -5.36 12.77
CA LEU A 339 5.27 -5.26 14.13
C LEU A 339 6.22 -4.53 15.10
N ILE A 340 7.53 -4.64 14.87
CA ILE A 340 8.58 -3.97 15.65
C ILE A 340 9.02 -2.70 14.92
N GLY A 341 9.23 -2.77 13.60
CA GLY A 341 9.78 -1.69 12.79
C GLY A 341 8.96 -0.40 12.85
N PHE A 342 7.65 -0.46 12.65
CA PHE A 342 6.78 0.72 12.69
C PHE A 342 6.81 1.46 14.03
N PRO A 343 6.58 0.80 15.20
CA PRO A 343 6.65 1.48 16.49
C PRO A 343 8.04 2.02 16.80
N LEU A 344 9.09 1.26 16.46
CA LEU A 344 10.49 1.66 16.69
C LEU A 344 10.86 2.90 15.88
N GLY A 345 10.53 2.91 14.58
CA GLY A 345 10.76 4.06 13.70
C GLY A 345 10.02 5.31 14.16
N GLY A 346 8.75 5.17 14.56
CA GLY A 346 7.96 6.26 15.13
C GLY A 346 8.62 6.85 16.39
N LYS A 347 9.03 6.00 17.31
CA LYS A 347 9.71 6.43 18.55
C LYS A 347 11.03 7.14 18.26
N ILE A 348 11.86 6.58 17.37
CA ILE A 348 13.15 7.20 16.98
C ILE A 348 12.88 8.55 16.30
N SER A 349 11.89 8.65 15.42
CA SER A 349 11.45 9.90 14.78
C SER A 349 11.14 10.98 15.80
N ASP A 350 10.38 10.64 16.84
CA ASP A 350 9.99 11.59 17.89
C ASP A 350 11.17 12.05 18.75
N LEU A 351 12.12 11.15 19.09
CA LEU A 351 13.31 11.47 19.86
C LEU A 351 14.26 12.47 19.17
N VAL A 352 14.20 12.55 17.84
CA VAL A 352 15.06 13.46 17.05
C VAL A 352 14.30 14.66 16.47
N SER A 353 13.02 14.80 16.78
CA SER A 353 12.13 15.82 16.19
C SER A 353 12.60 17.27 16.42
N ASP A 354 13.28 17.51 17.56
CA ASP A 354 13.77 18.84 17.95
C ASP A 354 15.16 19.18 17.40
N ARG A 355 15.87 18.19 16.84
CA ARG A 355 17.22 18.36 16.31
C ARG A 355 17.17 18.89 14.87
N PRO A 356 18.06 19.84 14.48
CA PRO A 356 18.18 20.28 13.07
C PRO A 356 18.47 19.06 12.18
N ASN A 357 17.68 18.88 11.12
CA ASN A 357 17.77 17.72 10.24
C ASN A 357 17.67 16.35 10.93
N GLY A 358 17.17 16.27 12.17
CA GLY A 358 17.16 15.04 12.97
C GLY A 358 16.45 13.88 12.25
N ARG A 359 15.19 14.09 11.82
CA ARG A 359 14.42 13.10 11.07
C ARG A 359 15.07 12.73 9.74
N ARG A 360 15.62 13.71 9.01
CA ARG A 360 16.32 13.47 7.73
C ARG A 360 17.56 12.59 7.94
N ASN A 361 18.35 12.85 8.96
CA ASN A 361 19.54 12.05 9.24
C ASN A 361 19.19 10.62 9.64
N VAL A 362 18.19 10.43 10.50
CA VAL A 362 17.70 9.09 10.86
C VAL A 362 17.17 8.36 9.62
N LEU A 363 16.38 9.04 8.77
CA LEU A 363 15.88 8.47 7.53
C LEU A 363 17.03 8.04 6.60
N ALA A 364 18.07 8.87 6.46
CA ALA A 364 19.24 8.54 5.65
C ALA A 364 19.99 7.32 6.20
N VAL A 365 20.19 7.23 7.53
CA VAL A 365 20.84 6.06 8.15
C VAL A 365 20.02 4.79 7.93
N LEU A 366 18.71 4.83 8.19
CA LEU A 366 17.84 3.66 8.00
C LEU A 366 17.81 3.22 6.55
N THR A 367 17.72 4.17 5.60
CA THR A 367 17.75 3.86 4.15
C THR A 367 19.11 3.29 3.75
N GLY A 368 20.21 3.86 4.23
CA GLY A 368 21.57 3.36 3.92
C GLY A 368 21.80 1.95 4.41
N VAL A 369 21.42 1.66 5.66
CA VAL A 369 21.53 0.30 6.22
C VAL A 369 20.65 -0.68 5.43
N LEU A 370 19.41 -0.32 5.14
CA LEU A 370 18.51 -1.14 4.31
C LEU A 370 19.12 -1.43 2.94
N THR A 371 19.67 -0.42 2.26
CA THR A 371 20.34 -0.56 0.96
C THR A 371 21.47 -1.59 1.02
N ILE A 372 22.32 -1.55 2.06
CA ILE A 372 23.39 -2.52 2.25
C ILE A 372 22.82 -3.93 2.47
N LEU A 373 21.79 -4.08 3.30
CA LEU A 373 21.14 -5.36 3.56
C LEU A 373 20.53 -5.98 2.31
N ILE A 374 19.91 -5.16 1.45
CA ILE A 374 19.37 -5.63 0.16
C ILE A 374 20.50 -6.15 -0.74
N PHE A 375 21.61 -5.43 -0.89
CA PHE A 375 22.74 -5.89 -1.69
C PHE A 375 23.40 -7.16 -1.12
N VAL A 376 23.49 -7.28 0.21
CA VAL A 376 23.99 -8.50 0.88
C VAL A 376 23.05 -9.67 0.57
N PHE A 377 21.73 -9.47 0.63
CA PHE A 377 20.76 -10.50 0.27
C PHE A 377 20.82 -10.87 -1.21
N ALA A 378 20.96 -9.88 -2.11
CA ALA A 378 21.15 -10.11 -3.53
C ALA A 378 22.42 -10.94 -3.81
N ALA A 379 23.54 -10.58 -3.19
CA ALA A 379 24.80 -11.33 -3.30
C ALA A 379 24.66 -12.76 -2.78
N TYR A 380 24.00 -12.98 -1.65
CA TYR A 380 23.72 -14.29 -1.08
C TYR A 380 22.96 -15.19 -2.06
N VAL A 381 21.90 -14.63 -2.67
CA VAL A 381 21.09 -15.30 -3.68
C VAL A 381 21.91 -15.59 -4.95
N MET A 382 22.69 -14.63 -5.45
CA MET A 382 23.52 -14.78 -6.66
C MET A 382 24.64 -15.81 -6.50
N MET A 383 25.14 -16.00 -5.27
CA MET A 383 26.12 -17.06 -4.95
C MET A 383 25.49 -18.46 -4.87
N GLY A 384 24.17 -18.59 -5.07
CA GLY A 384 23.47 -19.87 -5.01
C GLY A 384 23.23 -20.38 -3.58
N HIS A 385 23.39 -19.53 -2.57
CA HIS A 385 23.11 -19.91 -1.19
C HIS A 385 21.60 -19.97 -0.93
N ASN A 386 21.15 -21.01 -0.22
CA ASN A 386 19.71 -21.30 -0.05
C ASN A 386 19.32 -21.73 1.39
N ASN A 387 20.13 -21.38 2.40
CA ASN A 387 19.79 -21.73 3.77
C ASN A 387 18.55 -20.96 4.25
N PRO A 388 17.43 -21.64 4.59
CA PRO A 388 16.17 -20.97 4.92
C PRO A 388 16.26 -20.14 6.21
N VAL A 389 17.08 -20.53 7.18
CA VAL A 389 17.27 -19.76 8.43
C VAL A 389 17.98 -18.44 8.14
N VAL A 390 19.04 -18.48 7.32
CA VAL A 390 19.77 -17.27 6.91
C VAL A 390 18.86 -16.34 6.12
N MET A 391 18.08 -16.86 5.17
CA MET A 391 17.12 -16.07 4.40
C MET A 391 16.05 -15.45 5.31
N SER A 392 15.52 -16.19 6.29
CA SER A 392 14.55 -15.66 7.26
C SER A 392 15.12 -14.48 8.06
N ILE A 393 16.38 -14.62 8.54
CA ILE A 393 17.06 -13.56 9.28
C ILE A 393 17.29 -12.33 8.40
N MET A 394 17.76 -12.51 7.16
CA MET A 394 17.98 -11.42 6.21
C MET A 394 16.68 -10.68 5.89
N LEU A 395 15.59 -11.40 5.61
CA LEU A 395 14.28 -10.83 5.34
C LEU A 395 13.70 -10.10 6.56
N PHE A 396 13.86 -10.67 7.77
CA PHE A 396 13.40 -10.02 8.99
C PHE A 396 14.18 -8.74 9.29
N VAL A 397 15.51 -8.79 9.23
CA VAL A 397 16.35 -7.62 9.52
C VAL A 397 16.14 -6.52 8.47
N SER A 398 16.11 -6.85 7.19
CA SER A 398 15.79 -5.88 6.13
C SER A 398 14.40 -5.28 6.34
N GLY A 399 13.39 -6.10 6.62
CA GLY A 399 12.04 -5.66 6.93
C GLY A 399 11.99 -4.73 8.14
N LEU A 400 12.78 -4.99 9.19
CA LEU A 400 12.84 -4.15 10.38
C LEU A 400 13.25 -2.71 10.02
N PHE A 401 14.32 -2.54 9.25
CA PHE A 401 14.80 -1.22 8.79
C PHE A 401 13.79 -0.59 7.81
N PHE A 402 13.23 -1.38 6.89
CA PHE A 402 12.23 -0.91 5.94
C PHE A 402 10.98 -0.37 6.62
N PHE A 403 10.40 -1.09 7.56
CA PHE A 403 9.20 -0.63 8.26
C PHE A 403 9.50 0.49 9.25
N ALA A 404 10.74 0.56 9.80
CA ALA A 404 11.14 1.66 10.66
C ALA A 404 11.31 2.99 9.92
N LEU A 405 11.77 2.99 8.66
CA LEU A 405 11.98 4.23 7.90
C LEU A 405 10.67 4.93 7.51
N GLN A 406 9.56 4.21 7.33
CA GLN A 406 8.32 4.77 6.83
C GLN A 406 7.70 5.83 7.76
N PRO A 407 7.50 5.60 9.08
CA PRO A 407 6.96 6.65 9.96
C PRO A 407 7.89 7.86 10.06
N VAL A 408 9.22 7.67 9.94
CA VAL A 408 10.18 8.77 9.91
C VAL A 408 9.99 9.62 8.66
N ALA A 409 9.85 8.98 7.51
CA ALA A 409 9.62 9.65 6.22
C ALA A 409 8.29 10.43 6.19
N HIS A 410 7.21 9.83 6.69
CA HIS A 410 5.91 10.50 6.81
C HIS A 410 5.97 11.70 7.77
N ALA A 411 6.65 11.57 8.91
CA ALA A 411 6.81 12.66 9.86
C ALA A 411 7.65 13.81 9.28
N LEU A 412 8.72 13.49 8.53
CA LEU A 412 9.53 14.48 7.82
C LEU A 412 8.72 15.23 6.76
N ALA A 413 7.91 14.54 5.96
CA ALA A 413 7.02 15.16 4.99
C ALA A 413 5.99 16.08 5.66
N SER A 414 5.43 15.65 6.81
CA SER A 414 4.50 16.47 7.60
C SER A 414 5.15 17.74 8.14
N ASP A 415 6.42 17.68 8.60
CA ASP A 415 7.16 18.85 9.09
C ASP A 415 7.40 19.91 8.00
N LEU A 416 7.54 19.48 6.76
CA LEU A 416 7.79 20.34 5.60
C LEU A 416 6.52 20.94 5.00
N THR A 417 5.35 20.58 5.54
CA THR A 417 4.04 20.94 4.98
C THR A 417 3.25 21.83 5.93
N PRO A 418 2.67 22.95 5.46
CA PRO A 418 1.74 23.75 6.25
C PRO A 418 0.52 22.92 6.68
N GLU A 419 -0.01 23.21 7.90
CA GLU A 419 -1.16 22.50 8.49
C GLU A 419 -2.36 22.38 7.53
N LYS A 420 -2.65 23.45 6.79
CA LYS A 420 -3.79 23.52 5.85
C LYS A 420 -3.68 22.57 4.65
N SER A 421 -2.47 22.08 4.34
CA SER A 421 -2.19 21.32 3.12
C SER A 421 -1.72 19.89 3.39
N LYS A 422 -1.76 19.43 4.65
CA LYS A 422 -1.27 18.08 5.02
C LYS A 422 -2.03 16.97 4.30
N GLY A 423 -3.35 17.06 4.22
CA GLY A 423 -4.16 16.05 3.52
C GLY A 423 -3.82 15.98 2.03
N SER A 424 -3.77 17.12 1.35
CA SER A 424 -3.38 17.19 -0.07
C SER A 424 -1.95 16.72 -0.31
N MET A 425 -1.03 17.02 0.64
CA MET A 425 0.36 16.56 0.57
C MET A 425 0.44 15.04 0.67
N PHE A 426 -0.21 14.41 1.64
CA PHE A 426 -0.20 12.95 1.77
C PHE A 426 -0.87 12.27 0.58
N GLY A 427 -1.94 12.86 0.03
CA GLY A 427 -2.56 12.38 -1.20
C GLY A 427 -1.60 12.44 -2.40
N MET A 428 -0.86 13.54 -2.57
CA MET A 428 0.14 13.69 -3.62
C MET A 428 1.31 12.72 -3.43
N LEU A 429 1.81 12.59 -2.19
CA LEU A 429 2.90 11.70 -1.83
C LEU A 429 2.54 10.25 -2.18
N ASN A 430 1.35 9.80 -1.80
CA ASN A 430 0.92 8.42 -2.09
C ASN A 430 0.67 8.22 -3.58
N LEU A 431 0.07 9.19 -4.27
CA LEU A 431 -0.15 9.13 -5.73
C LEU A 431 1.18 8.93 -6.49
N VAL A 432 2.24 9.69 -6.14
CA VAL A 432 3.56 9.54 -6.78
C VAL A 432 4.23 8.23 -6.36
N ALA A 433 4.09 7.83 -5.11
CA ALA A 433 4.65 6.59 -4.58
C ALA A 433 4.15 5.34 -5.34
N GLU A 434 2.88 5.33 -5.75
CA GLU A 434 2.25 4.22 -6.47
C GLU A 434 2.90 3.92 -7.84
N ILE A 435 3.69 4.83 -8.40
CA ILE A 435 4.56 4.53 -9.56
C ILE A 435 5.46 3.33 -9.24
N GLY A 436 6.05 3.29 -8.04
CA GLY A 436 6.86 2.16 -7.58
C GLY A 436 6.04 0.87 -7.47
N ALA A 437 4.82 0.95 -6.94
CA ALA A 437 3.94 -0.20 -6.81
C ALA A 437 3.49 -0.77 -8.16
N VAL A 438 3.20 0.10 -9.14
CA VAL A 438 2.81 -0.32 -10.50
C VAL A 438 3.97 -0.97 -11.24
N LEU A 439 5.19 -0.43 -11.13
CA LEU A 439 6.34 -0.93 -11.88
C LEU A 439 6.97 -2.18 -11.26
N SER A 440 7.00 -2.27 -9.93
CA SER A 440 7.76 -3.29 -9.21
C SER A 440 7.40 -4.73 -9.59
N PRO A 441 6.15 -5.18 -9.61
CA PRO A 441 5.84 -6.57 -9.91
C PRO A 441 6.24 -6.97 -11.34
N VAL A 442 5.91 -6.16 -12.34
CA VAL A 442 6.15 -6.50 -13.74
C VAL A 442 7.61 -6.40 -14.12
N VAL A 443 8.31 -5.32 -13.71
CA VAL A 443 9.73 -5.16 -14.06
C VAL A 443 10.57 -6.25 -13.41
N SER A 444 10.29 -6.55 -12.13
CA SER A 444 10.98 -7.65 -11.43
C SER A 444 10.70 -9.01 -12.07
N GLY A 445 9.46 -9.26 -12.50
CA GLY A 445 9.08 -10.50 -13.21
C GLY A 445 9.80 -10.62 -14.56
N VAL A 446 9.83 -9.57 -15.38
CA VAL A 446 10.54 -9.56 -16.67
C VAL A 446 12.03 -9.73 -16.48
N VAL A 447 12.64 -9.05 -15.50
CA VAL A 447 14.08 -9.23 -15.19
C VAL A 447 14.35 -10.66 -14.73
N ARG A 448 13.47 -11.27 -13.92
CA ARG A 448 13.55 -12.67 -13.51
C ARG A 448 13.51 -13.62 -14.72
N ASP A 449 12.55 -13.45 -15.63
CA ASP A 449 12.39 -14.30 -16.82
C ASP A 449 13.58 -14.15 -17.78
N SER A 450 14.11 -12.94 -17.94
CA SER A 450 15.24 -12.66 -18.86
C SER A 450 16.60 -13.13 -18.33
N THR A 451 16.78 -13.13 -17.00
CA THR A 451 18.05 -13.50 -16.36
C THR A 451 18.06 -14.91 -15.76
N GLY A 452 16.91 -15.55 -15.67
CA GLY A 452 16.76 -16.85 -15.01
C GLY A 452 16.95 -16.81 -13.48
N SER A 453 17.13 -15.64 -12.87
CA SER A 453 17.47 -15.50 -11.44
C SER A 453 16.80 -14.28 -10.79
N TRP A 454 16.46 -14.40 -9.50
CA TRP A 454 15.99 -13.27 -8.66
C TRP A 454 17.13 -12.36 -8.19
N GLY A 455 18.40 -12.73 -8.41
CA GLY A 455 19.54 -11.92 -8.03
C GLY A 455 19.52 -10.52 -8.66
N MET A 456 19.23 -10.44 -9.97
CA MET A 456 19.15 -9.15 -10.69
C MET A 456 17.95 -8.28 -10.25
N PRO A 457 16.72 -8.78 -10.06
CA PRO A 457 15.65 -8.01 -9.44
C PRO A 457 16.00 -7.48 -8.05
N LEU A 458 16.69 -8.25 -7.21
CA LEU A 458 17.18 -7.81 -5.90
C LEU A 458 18.25 -6.71 -6.01
N MET A 459 19.19 -6.83 -6.97
CA MET A 459 20.16 -5.77 -7.28
C MET A 459 19.49 -4.48 -7.73
N LEU A 460 18.44 -4.58 -8.54
CA LEU A 460 17.65 -3.42 -8.98
C LEU A 460 16.95 -2.74 -7.81
N ASP A 461 16.34 -3.51 -6.90
CA ASP A 461 15.74 -2.99 -5.67
C ASP A 461 16.77 -2.24 -4.81
N GLY A 462 17.95 -2.81 -4.60
CA GLY A 462 19.07 -2.16 -3.91
C GLY A 462 19.51 -0.87 -4.58
N ALA A 463 19.62 -0.85 -5.91
CA ALA A 463 19.99 0.34 -6.67
C ALA A 463 18.94 1.47 -6.55
N LEU A 464 17.66 1.13 -6.60
CA LEU A 464 16.58 2.09 -6.39
C LEU A 464 16.60 2.65 -4.96
N MET A 465 16.84 1.83 -3.94
CA MET A 465 16.97 2.29 -2.56
C MET A 465 18.22 3.15 -2.37
N ALA A 466 19.34 2.87 -3.06
CA ALA A 466 20.53 3.72 -3.08
C ALA A 466 20.23 5.09 -3.72
N ALA A 467 19.50 5.13 -4.83
CA ALA A 467 19.02 6.38 -5.42
C ALA A 467 18.10 7.14 -4.45
N GLY A 468 17.23 6.43 -3.73
CA GLY A 468 16.41 6.99 -2.65
C GLY A 468 17.25 7.62 -1.54
N LEU A 469 18.36 7.01 -1.13
CA LEU A 469 19.29 7.58 -0.15
C LEU A 469 19.86 8.92 -0.63
N VAL A 470 20.25 9.02 -1.89
CA VAL A 470 20.74 10.29 -2.47
C VAL A 470 19.66 11.37 -2.40
N LEU A 471 18.41 11.04 -2.74
CA LEU A 471 17.28 11.97 -2.63
C LEU A 471 17.09 12.45 -1.18
N VAL A 472 17.12 11.56 -0.19
CA VAL A 472 16.99 11.91 1.23
C VAL A 472 18.12 12.82 1.69
N LEU A 473 19.36 12.54 1.29
CA LEU A 473 20.52 13.37 1.62
C LEU A 473 20.42 14.80 1.05
N ALA A 474 19.72 14.96 -0.07
CA ALA A 474 19.48 16.27 -0.69
C ALA A 474 18.34 17.07 -0.03
N VAL A 475 17.52 16.45 0.86
CA VAL A 475 16.47 17.14 1.61
C VAL A 475 17.10 18.01 2.70
N SER A 476 16.64 19.26 2.82
CA SER A 476 16.99 20.16 3.92
C SER A 476 15.76 20.38 4.80
N SER A 477 15.82 19.93 6.06
CA SER A 477 14.76 20.12 7.03
C SER A 477 15.15 21.13 8.13
N GLN A 478 15.69 22.28 7.73
CA GLN A 478 15.81 23.39 8.68
C GLN A 478 14.39 23.82 9.09
N LYS A 479 14.08 23.77 10.40
CA LYS A 479 12.81 24.35 10.90
C LYS A 479 12.73 25.77 10.36
N VAL A 480 11.73 26.06 9.55
CA VAL A 480 11.30 27.43 9.31
C VAL A 480 10.90 27.92 10.70
N ARG A 481 11.77 28.70 11.35
CA ARG A 481 11.41 29.44 12.55
C ARG A 481 10.16 30.20 12.16
N GLN A 482 9.00 29.78 12.66
CA GLN A 482 7.85 30.64 12.72
C GLN A 482 8.35 31.85 13.50
N THR A 483 8.59 32.93 12.77
CA THR A 483 8.73 34.25 13.34
C THR A 483 7.40 34.50 14.02
N THR A 484 7.35 34.21 15.32
CA THR A 484 6.31 34.69 16.19
C THR A 484 6.37 36.17 16.03
N LEU A 485 5.46 36.71 15.22
CA LEU A 485 5.08 38.12 15.31
C LEU A 485 4.63 38.29 16.75
N SER A 486 5.55 38.77 17.57
CA SER A 486 5.25 39.36 18.87
C SER A 486 4.13 40.35 18.62
N PRO A 487 3.01 40.29 19.34
CA PRO A 487 2.05 41.36 19.27
C PRO A 487 2.77 42.62 19.72
N ALA A 488 2.97 43.56 18.78
CA ALA A 488 3.48 44.87 19.07
C ALA A 488 2.66 45.43 20.23
N LYS A 489 3.35 45.76 21.31
CA LYS A 489 2.82 46.49 22.46
C LYS A 489 2.01 47.68 21.92
N ALA A 490 0.69 47.57 21.92
CA ALA A 490 -0.16 48.72 21.95
C ALA A 490 -0.01 49.31 23.34
N GLY A 491 0.89 50.24 23.44
CA GLY A 491 1.14 51.03 24.62
C GLY A 491 1.07 52.51 24.25
N ARG A 492 0.07 53.15 24.86
CA ARG A 492 -0.21 54.57 25.04
C ARG A 492 -1.15 55.20 24.06
#